data_7e56e15dc8301881b221a74ac2d1119c
#
_entry.id   7e56e15dc8301881b221a74ac2d1119c
#
_cell.length_a   1.000
_cell.length_b   1.000
_cell.length_c   1.000
_cell.angle_alpha   90.00
_cell.angle_beta   90.00
_cell.angle_gamma   90.00
#
_symmetry.space_group_name_H-M   'P 1'
#
loop_
_entity.id
_entity.type
_entity.pdbx_description
1 polymer ?
#
loop_
_entity_poly.entity_id
_entity_poly.type
_entity_poly.pdbx_seq_one_letter_code
_entity_poly.pdbx_strand_id
1 'polypeptide(L)'
;MNAFQAKPPVAGQPRLRLMPTELSDNDTFVSLHDGTGALAQGAFRSLRNVVSHEEGGEPEEHIALEQLAVFSVLARRVDDAEVVTA
;
A
#
# COMPACT_ATOMS: atom_id res chain seq x y z
N MET A 1 9.98 2.34 -4.36
CA MET A 1 10.06 0.86 -4.16
C MET A 1 8.79 0.36 -3.49
N ASN A 2 8.29 -0.78 -3.92
CA ASN A 2 7.08 -1.37 -3.37
C ASN A 2 7.42 -2.58 -2.49
N ALA A 3 7.36 -2.40 -1.16
CA ALA A 3 7.67 -3.46 -0.22
C ALA A 3 6.63 -4.60 -0.23
N PHE A 4 5.44 -4.35 -0.76
CA PHE A 4 4.39 -5.36 -0.85
C PHE A 4 4.45 -6.21 -2.12
N GLN A 5 5.40 -6.00 -3.01
CA GLN A 5 5.51 -6.83 -4.22
C GLN A 5 5.49 -8.32 -3.87
N ALA A 6 4.81 -9.11 -4.69
CA ALA A 6 4.76 -10.56 -4.49
C ALA A 6 6.11 -11.24 -4.73
N LYS A 7 7.03 -10.59 -5.39
CA LYS A 7 8.37 -11.11 -5.65
C LYS A 7 9.12 -11.39 -4.35
N PRO A 8 10.01 -12.39 -4.32
CA PRO A 8 10.80 -12.69 -3.12
C PRO A 8 11.68 -11.51 -2.71
N PRO A 9 12.05 -11.40 -1.43
CA PRO A 9 12.97 -10.36 -0.99
C PRO A 9 14.36 -10.59 -1.56
N VAL A 10 15.08 -9.49 -1.78
CA VAL A 10 16.49 -9.53 -2.16
C VAL A 10 17.29 -8.75 -1.13
N ALA A 11 18.62 -8.90 -1.17
CA ALA A 11 19.50 -8.23 -0.22
C ALA A 11 19.26 -6.71 -0.24
N GLY A 12 19.03 -6.13 0.92
CA GLY A 12 18.75 -4.70 1.06
C GLY A 12 17.33 -4.28 0.65
N GLN A 13 16.49 -5.22 0.24
CA GLN A 13 15.12 -4.94 -0.16
C GLN A 13 14.16 -5.92 0.51
N PRO A 14 13.83 -5.71 1.78
CA PRO A 14 12.86 -6.56 2.47
C PRO A 14 11.45 -6.43 1.85
N ARG A 15 10.62 -7.41 2.12
CA ARG A 15 9.23 -7.43 1.69
C ARG A 15 8.30 -7.50 2.90
N LEU A 16 7.12 -6.91 2.74
CA LEU A 16 6.04 -7.02 3.71
C LEU A 16 5.08 -8.12 3.24
N ARG A 17 4.70 -9.00 4.17
CA ARG A 17 3.86 -10.15 3.85
C ARG A 17 2.60 -10.17 4.71
N LEU A 18 1.47 -10.38 4.06
CA LEU A 18 0.15 -10.49 4.68
C LEU A 18 -0.35 -11.94 4.70
N MET A 19 0.36 -12.84 4.04
CA MET A 19 0.07 -14.26 3.99
C MET A 19 1.37 -15.04 4.12
N PRO A 20 1.33 -16.30 4.59
CA PRO A 20 2.54 -17.13 4.68
C PRO A 20 3.27 -17.26 3.35
N THR A 21 4.59 -17.21 3.40
CA THR A 21 5.44 -17.29 2.20
C THR A 21 5.22 -18.60 1.43
N GLU A 22 4.85 -19.68 2.12
CA GLU A 22 4.56 -20.97 1.50
C GLU A 22 3.42 -20.89 0.48
N LEU A 23 2.59 -19.86 0.58
CA LEU A 23 1.46 -19.63 -0.32
C LEU A 23 1.78 -18.71 -1.50
N SER A 24 3.06 -18.40 -1.71
CA SER A 24 3.47 -17.41 -2.71
C SER A 24 3.09 -17.75 -4.15
N ASP A 25 2.82 -19.02 -4.45
CA ASP A 25 2.34 -19.44 -5.78
C ASP A 25 0.83 -19.27 -5.96
N ASN A 26 0.12 -18.89 -4.91
CA ASN A 26 -1.32 -18.73 -4.94
C ASN A 26 -1.69 -17.38 -5.56
N ASP A 27 -2.69 -17.38 -6.47
CA ASP A 27 -3.15 -16.15 -7.11
C ASP A 27 -3.66 -15.12 -6.10
N THR A 28 -4.27 -15.56 -5.01
CA THR A 28 -4.72 -14.68 -3.94
C THR A 28 -3.55 -13.97 -3.27
N PHE A 29 -2.45 -14.68 -3.05
CA PHE A 29 -1.23 -14.09 -2.50
C PHE A 29 -0.72 -12.97 -3.41
N VAL A 30 -0.59 -13.25 -4.70
CA VAL A 30 -0.11 -12.27 -5.68
C VAL A 30 -1.04 -11.07 -5.74
N SER A 31 -2.34 -11.31 -5.87
CA SER A 31 -3.33 -10.23 -5.96
C SER A 31 -3.35 -9.36 -4.71
N LEU A 32 -3.28 -9.97 -3.53
CA LEU A 32 -3.29 -9.23 -2.27
C LEU A 32 -2.05 -8.34 -2.15
N HIS A 33 -0.88 -8.88 -2.43
CA HIS A 33 0.38 -8.13 -2.24
C HIS A 33 0.58 -7.08 -3.33
N ASP A 34 0.46 -7.46 -4.59
CA ASP A 34 0.62 -6.50 -5.68
C ASP A 34 -0.50 -5.45 -5.67
N GLY A 35 -1.72 -5.86 -5.32
CA GLY A 35 -2.85 -4.93 -5.19
C GLY A 35 -2.66 -3.94 -4.05
N THR A 36 -2.15 -4.38 -2.90
CA THR A 36 -1.88 -3.49 -1.78
C THR A 36 -0.80 -2.46 -2.15
N GLY A 37 0.25 -2.90 -2.84
CA GLY A 37 1.29 -2.00 -3.32
C GLY A 37 0.76 -0.97 -4.31
N ALA A 38 -0.09 -1.39 -5.25
CA ALA A 38 -0.71 -0.49 -6.22
C ALA A 38 -1.64 0.52 -5.54
N LEU A 39 -2.41 0.07 -4.55
CA LEU A 39 -3.29 0.94 -3.76
C LEU A 39 -2.48 2.00 -3.02
N ALA A 40 -1.37 1.61 -2.40
CA ALA A 40 -0.48 2.53 -1.69
C ALA A 40 0.10 3.58 -2.63
N GLN A 41 0.60 3.16 -3.80
CA GLN A 41 1.16 4.08 -4.78
C GLN A 41 0.09 5.06 -5.30
N GLY A 42 -1.11 4.55 -5.58
CA GLY A 42 -2.22 5.38 -6.03
C GLY A 42 -2.66 6.40 -4.97
N ALA A 43 -2.73 5.97 -3.71
CA ALA A 43 -3.11 6.84 -2.61
C ALA A 43 -2.10 7.97 -2.41
N PHE A 44 -0.81 7.66 -2.40
CA PHE A 44 0.23 8.68 -2.25
C PHE A 44 0.27 9.64 -3.42
N ARG A 45 0.09 9.14 -4.64
CA ARG A 45 0.05 9.99 -5.83
C ARG A 45 -1.16 10.94 -5.78
N SER A 46 -2.31 10.43 -5.37
CA SER A 46 -3.53 11.22 -5.24
C SER A 46 -3.36 12.31 -4.19
N LEU A 47 -2.79 11.98 -3.04
CA LEU A 47 -2.53 12.95 -1.98
C LEU A 47 -1.57 14.05 -2.46
N ARG A 48 -0.51 13.67 -3.16
CA ARG A 48 0.45 14.65 -3.71
C ARG A 48 -0.24 15.62 -4.65
N ASN A 49 -1.13 15.13 -5.52
CA ASN A 49 -1.84 15.98 -6.45
C ASN A 49 -2.76 16.97 -5.73
N VAL A 50 -3.46 16.52 -4.69
CA VAL A 50 -4.32 17.40 -3.89
C VAL A 50 -3.49 18.50 -3.25
N VAL A 51 -2.38 18.16 -2.63
CA VAL A 51 -1.48 19.12 -1.98
C VAL A 51 -0.89 20.11 -2.99
N SER A 52 -0.49 19.62 -4.17
CA SER A 52 0.15 20.44 -5.20
C SER A 52 -0.81 21.42 -5.86
N HIS A 53 -2.10 21.08 -5.95
CA HIS A 53 -3.10 21.88 -6.62
C HIS A 53 -3.98 22.66 -5.66
N GLU A 54 -3.71 22.61 -4.39
CA GLU A 54 -4.49 23.31 -3.39
C GLU A 54 -4.09 24.78 -3.35
N GLU A 55 -4.79 25.59 -4.10
CA GLU A 55 -4.62 27.04 -4.08
C GLU A 55 -5.65 27.66 -3.14
N GLY A 56 -5.47 27.42 -1.82
CA GLY A 56 -6.29 28.06 -0.81
C GLY A 56 -7.68 27.48 -0.61
N GLY A 57 -7.94 26.28 -1.12
CA GLY A 57 -9.21 25.59 -0.90
C GLY A 57 -9.01 24.30 -0.10
N GLU A 58 -9.90 24.07 0.86
CA GLU A 58 -9.93 22.76 1.53
C GLU A 58 -10.64 21.75 0.64
N PRO A 59 -10.18 20.46 0.60
CA PRO A 59 -10.92 19.45 -0.11
C PRO A 59 -12.32 19.30 0.48
N GLU A 60 -13.28 18.93 -0.36
CA GLU A 60 -14.62 18.65 0.12
C GLU A 60 -14.60 17.53 1.15
N GLU A 61 -15.46 17.62 2.16
CA GLU A 61 -15.47 16.71 3.30
C GLU A 61 -15.54 15.24 2.88
N HIS A 62 -16.39 14.91 1.90
CA HIS A 62 -16.53 13.51 1.48
C HIS A 62 -15.27 12.98 0.80
N ILE A 63 -14.51 13.82 0.09
CA ILE A 63 -13.24 13.43 -0.52
C ILE A 63 -12.19 13.20 0.56
N ALA A 64 -12.15 14.07 1.55
CA ALA A 64 -11.24 13.91 2.69
C ALA A 64 -11.51 12.62 3.46
N LEU A 65 -12.80 12.30 3.68
CA LEU A 65 -13.20 11.06 4.37
C LEU A 65 -12.82 9.82 3.56
N GLU A 66 -13.00 9.85 2.24
CA GLU A 66 -12.58 8.75 1.37
C GLU A 66 -11.08 8.51 1.43
N GLN A 67 -10.29 9.57 1.40
CA GLN A 67 -8.83 9.47 1.51
C GLN A 67 -8.41 8.90 2.86
N LEU A 68 -9.02 9.35 3.95
CA LEU A 68 -8.77 8.82 5.28
C LEU A 68 -9.09 7.32 5.36
N ALA A 69 -10.20 6.89 4.74
CA ALA A 69 -10.57 5.48 4.72
C ALA A 69 -9.51 4.62 4.02
N VAL A 70 -8.99 5.07 2.88
CA VAL A 70 -7.95 4.37 2.14
C VAL A 70 -6.67 4.27 2.99
N PHE A 71 -6.24 5.37 3.60
CA PHE A 71 -5.04 5.35 4.44
C PHE A 71 -5.23 4.49 5.68
N SER A 72 -6.44 4.42 6.23
CA SER A 72 -6.74 3.53 7.36
C SER A 72 -6.58 2.06 6.98
N VAL A 73 -7.05 1.68 5.80
CA VAL A 73 -6.87 0.31 5.29
C VAL A 73 -5.38 0.00 5.11
N LEU A 74 -4.63 0.92 4.51
CA LEU A 74 -3.19 0.73 4.29
C LEU A 74 -2.44 0.61 5.62
N ALA A 75 -2.75 1.47 6.60
CA ALA A 75 -2.12 1.42 7.91
C ALA A 75 -2.36 0.07 8.59
N ARG A 76 -3.59 -0.45 8.51
CA ARG A 76 -3.92 -1.76 9.05
C ARG A 76 -3.10 -2.87 8.40
N ARG A 77 -2.98 -2.83 7.08
CA ARG A 77 -2.20 -3.84 6.35
C ARG A 77 -0.73 -3.78 6.71
N VAL A 78 -0.17 -2.58 6.89
CA VAL A 78 1.22 -2.44 7.34
C VAL A 78 1.39 -3.02 8.76
N ASP A 79 0.45 -2.73 9.66
CA ASP A 79 0.49 -3.26 11.02
C ASP A 79 0.39 -4.79 11.06
N ASP A 80 -0.42 -5.37 10.16
CA ASP A 80 -0.62 -6.82 10.12
C ASP A 80 0.50 -7.55 9.37
N ALA A 81 1.32 -6.84 8.62
CA ALA A 81 2.33 -7.45 7.77
C ALA A 81 3.56 -7.87 8.57
N GLU A 82 4.16 -9.00 8.16
CA GLU A 82 5.45 -9.42 8.65
C GLU A 82 6.55 -8.98 7.68
N VAL A 83 7.68 -8.57 8.24
CA VAL A 83 8.85 -8.20 7.44
C VAL A 83 9.63 -9.46 7.10
N VAL A 84 9.86 -9.69 5.81
CA VAL A 84 10.62 -10.84 5.32
C VAL A 84 11.86 -10.33 4.61
N THR A 85 13.01 -10.87 4.98
CA THR A 85 14.30 -10.50 4.40
C THR A 85 14.90 -11.65 3.60
N ALA A 86 15.83 -11.30 2.74
CA ALA A 86 16.58 -12.30 1.98
C ALA A 86 17.56 -13.07 2.88
#